data_bf18b106901c233c6b14f01325b0a1d5
#
_entry.id   bf18b106901c233c6b14f01325b0a1d5
#
_cell.length_a   1.000
_cell.length_b   1.000
_cell.length_c   1.000
_cell.angle_alpha   90.00
_cell.angle_beta   90.00
_cell.angle_gamma   90.00
#
_symmetry.space_group_name_H-M   'P 1'
#
loop_
_entity.id
_entity.type
_entity.pdbx_description
1 polymer ?
#
loop_
_entity_poly.entity_id
_entity_poly.type
_entity_poly.pdbx_seq_one_letter_code
_entity_poly.pdbx_strand_id
1 'polypeptide(L)'
;MIQTVIFDMDGVIVDTEPVHHYAYQQHFAELQIEVSQEVYASLTGNSTKNIYEKLKGIYNLPHEVGDLVLAKRAYFNAAFDSKPDLYLLDGVLDLIQKLHQNGFQLILASSSAKVTIDRIFNRFGLYPYFSHIVSGEDFPKSKPHPAIFQEAARLSQTPVEHCIVIEDSTNGILAAKAAGMYCIGYDSVNSKLQDYSQADQVIAHFSELNASIIKELKVI
;
A
#
# COMPACT_ATOMS: atom_id res chain seq x y z
N MET A 1 -22.53 7.70 6.53
CA MET A 1 -22.14 8.25 5.21
C MET A 1 -20.62 8.41 5.22
N ILE A 2 -19.93 7.89 4.20
CA ILE A 2 -18.45 7.95 4.11
C ILE A 2 -17.99 9.40 3.95
N GLN A 3 -16.92 9.75 4.67
CA GLN A 3 -16.29 11.06 4.68
C GLN A 3 -14.79 10.99 4.34
N THR A 4 -14.13 9.90 4.71
CA THR A 4 -12.70 9.70 4.51
C THR A 4 -12.42 8.47 3.66
N VAL A 5 -11.56 8.63 2.65
CA VAL A 5 -11.04 7.53 1.83
C VAL A 5 -9.55 7.40 2.09
N ILE A 6 -9.15 6.24 2.56
CA ILE A 6 -7.77 5.90 2.88
C ILE A 6 -7.24 5.03 1.74
N PHE A 7 -6.19 5.48 1.08
CA PHE A 7 -5.55 4.78 -0.02
C PHE A 7 -4.28 4.09 0.46
N ASP A 8 -4.08 2.84 0.08
CA ASP A 8 -2.72 2.33 -0.04
C ASP A 8 -2.02 2.97 -1.24
N MET A 9 -0.71 2.76 -1.40
CA MET A 9 0.08 3.38 -2.46
C MET A 9 0.52 2.39 -3.53
N ASP A 10 1.28 1.39 -3.11
CA ASP A 10 1.95 0.45 -4.01
C ASP A 10 0.94 -0.59 -4.52
N GLY A 11 0.68 -0.63 -5.82
CA GLY A 11 -0.37 -1.48 -6.40
C GLY A 11 -1.79 -0.89 -6.35
N VAL A 12 -1.99 0.29 -5.72
CA VAL A 12 -3.26 1.02 -5.70
C VAL A 12 -3.18 2.38 -6.40
N ILE A 13 -2.23 3.23 -6.02
CA ILE A 13 -2.04 4.54 -6.66
C ILE A 13 -1.04 4.43 -7.80
N VAL A 14 0.06 3.72 -7.59
CA VAL A 14 1.17 3.61 -8.52
C VAL A 14 1.56 2.14 -8.72
N ASP A 15 1.90 1.78 -9.95
CA ASP A 15 2.34 0.43 -10.29
C ASP A 15 3.83 0.23 -9.95
N THR A 16 4.14 0.21 -8.66
CA THR A 16 5.50 -0.01 -8.14
C THR A 16 5.85 -1.47 -7.89
N GLU A 17 4.89 -2.39 -7.92
CA GLU A 17 5.15 -3.81 -7.67
C GLU A 17 6.25 -4.41 -8.56
N PRO A 18 6.32 -4.13 -9.88
CA PRO A 18 7.43 -4.61 -10.71
C PRO A 18 8.79 -4.06 -10.25
N VAL A 19 8.84 -2.82 -9.74
CA VAL A 19 10.08 -2.20 -9.24
C VAL A 19 10.47 -2.81 -7.90
N HIS A 20 9.49 -3.04 -7.00
CA HIS A 20 9.72 -3.75 -5.74
C HIS A 20 10.19 -5.16 -5.97
N HIS A 21 9.52 -5.92 -6.85
CA HIS A 21 9.90 -7.30 -7.20
C HIS A 21 11.33 -7.34 -7.75
N TYR A 22 11.68 -6.50 -8.70
CA TYR A 22 13.03 -6.40 -9.23
C TYR A 22 14.06 -6.13 -8.13
N ALA A 23 13.83 -5.15 -7.27
CA ALA A 23 14.75 -4.79 -6.20
C ALA A 23 14.95 -5.93 -5.18
N TYR A 24 13.89 -6.68 -4.86
CA TYR A 24 14.00 -7.88 -4.03
C TYR A 24 14.78 -8.99 -4.72
N GLN A 25 14.51 -9.28 -6.00
CA GLN A 25 15.22 -10.32 -6.74
C GLN A 25 16.72 -10.03 -6.82
N GLN A 26 17.12 -8.77 -7.07
CA GLN A 26 18.54 -8.38 -7.06
C GLN A 26 19.17 -8.64 -5.69
N HIS A 27 18.51 -8.24 -4.63
CA HIS A 27 19.04 -8.41 -3.27
C HIS A 27 19.01 -9.89 -2.81
N PHE A 28 18.00 -10.68 -3.19
CA PHE A 28 17.97 -12.12 -2.91
C PHE A 28 19.12 -12.86 -3.61
N ALA A 29 19.45 -12.46 -4.84
CA ALA A 29 20.61 -13.00 -5.56
C ALA A 29 21.93 -12.66 -4.85
N GLU A 30 22.11 -11.43 -4.36
CA GLU A 30 23.27 -11.03 -3.55
C GLU A 30 23.37 -11.84 -2.26
N LEU A 31 22.24 -12.08 -1.59
CA LEU A 31 22.15 -12.86 -0.35
C LEU A 31 22.24 -14.38 -0.59
N GLN A 32 22.27 -14.83 -1.84
CA GLN A 32 22.27 -16.23 -2.25
C GLN A 32 21.09 -17.03 -1.67
N ILE A 33 19.89 -16.44 -1.62
CA ILE A 33 18.66 -17.10 -1.19
C ILE A 33 17.66 -17.21 -2.35
N GLU A 34 16.90 -18.32 -2.35
CA GLU A 34 15.80 -18.53 -3.28
C GLU A 34 14.47 -18.37 -2.53
N VAL A 35 13.72 -17.32 -2.88
CA VAL A 35 12.41 -17.04 -2.29
C VAL A 35 11.33 -17.46 -3.27
N SER A 36 10.48 -18.44 -2.89
CA SER A 36 9.40 -18.90 -3.76
C SER A 36 8.34 -17.82 -3.98
N GLN A 37 7.54 -17.95 -5.05
CA GLN A 37 6.47 -17.02 -5.35
C GLN A 37 5.42 -16.95 -4.23
N GLU A 38 5.11 -18.08 -3.59
CA GLU A 38 4.16 -18.16 -2.48
C GLU A 38 4.68 -17.40 -1.26
N VAL A 39 5.96 -17.60 -0.92
CA VAL A 39 6.59 -16.85 0.17
C VAL A 39 6.60 -15.36 -0.15
N TYR A 40 7.01 -14.97 -1.37
CA TYR A 40 7.02 -13.57 -1.79
C TYR A 40 5.62 -12.95 -1.70
N ALA A 41 4.59 -13.61 -2.25
CA ALA A 41 3.21 -13.14 -2.19
C ALA A 41 2.70 -12.94 -0.75
N SER A 42 3.10 -13.82 0.18
CA SER A 42 2.74 -13.69 1.60
C SER A 42 3.38 -12.47 2.29
N LEU A 43 4.41 -11.89 1.68
CA LEU A 43 5.13 -10.71 2.18
C LEU A 43 4.56 -9.40 1.64
N THR A 44 3.80 -9.42 0.54
CA THR A 44 3.21 -8.23 -0.08
C THR A 44 2.32 -7.48 0.93
N GLY A 45 2.34 -6.15 0.89
CA GLY A 45 1.65 -5.30 1.86
C GLY A 45 2.39 -5.10 3.19
N ASN A 46 3.49 -5.84 3.46
CA ASN A 46 4.31 -5.61 4.64
C ASN A 46 5.36 -4.50 4.41
N SER A 47 5.83 -3.87 5.49
CA SER A 47 6.99 -2.98 5.41
C SER A 47 8.27 -3.77 5.09
N THR A 48 9.22 -3.15 4.38
CA THR A 48 10.52 -3.78 4.06
C THR A 48 11.23 -4.32 5.31
N LYS A 49 11.13 -3.62 6.43
CA LYS A 49 11.69 -4.08 7.72
C LYS A 49 11.09 -5.41 8.15
N ASN A 50 9.75 -5.50 8.20
CA ASN A 50 9.05 -6.71 8.64
C ASN A 50 9.26 -7.88 7.65
N ILE A 51 9.43 -7.58 6.36
CA ILE A 51 9.81 -8.57 5.36
C ILE A 51 11.17 -9.19 5.72
N TYR A 52 12.19 -8.37 5.97
CA TYR A 52 13.51 -8.91 6.33
C TYR A 52 13.57 -9.54 7.71
N GLU A 53 12.77 -9.11 8.68
CA GLU A 53 12.62 -9.83 9.95
C GLU A 53 12.11 -11.26 9.73
N LYS A 54 11.12 -11.46 8.87
CA LYS A 54 10.59 -12.78 8.48
C LYS A 54 11.63 -13.59 7.70
N LEU A 55 12.23 -13.00 6.65
CA LEU A 55 13.23 -13.68 5.81
C LEU A 55 14.47 -14.08 6.62
N LYS A 56 14.91 -13.25 7.56
CA LYS A 56 16.02 -13.57 8.48
C LYS A 56 15.73 -14.85 9.26
N GLY A 57 14.49 -15.03 9.73
CA GLY A 57 14.09 -16.26 10.42
C GLY A 57 13.99 -17.48 9.49
N ILE A 58 13.49 -17.31 8.26
CA ILE A 58 13.29 -18.41 7.31
C ILE A 58 14.64 -18.91 6.76
N TYR A 59 15.54 -17.99 6.40
CA TYR A 59 16.80 -18.28 5.70
C TYR A 59 18.04 -18.18 6.59
N ASN A 60 17.88 -17.97 7.91
CA ASN A 60 18.97 -17.82 8.89
C ASN A 60 20.00 -16.76 8.46
N LEU A 61 19.55 -15.61 7.95
CA LEU A 61 20.44 -14.57 7.48
C LEU A 61 21.24 -13.95 8.65
N PRO A 62 22.59 -13.85 8.53
CA PRO A 62 23.43 -13.32 9.61
C PRO A 62 23.40 -11.79 9.71
N HIS A 63 22.87 -11.11 8.70
CA HIS A 63 22.90 -9.66 8.55
C HIS A 63 21.95 -8.96 9.54
N GLU A 64 22.25 -7.72 9.88
CA GLU A 64 21.32 -6.87 10.61
C GLU A 64 20.18 -6.42 9.70
N VAL A 65 18.96 -6.38 10.24
CA VAL A 65 17.75 -6.04 9.46
C VAL A 65 17.86 -4.64 8.84
N GLY A 66 18.48 -3.69 9.58
CA GLY A 66 18.70 -2.34 9.05
C GLY A 66 19.54 -2.31 7.79
N ASP A 67 20.61 -3.11 7.73
CA ASP A 67 21.49 -3.18 6.55
C ASP A 67 20.77 -3.80 5.36
N LEU A 68 19.99 -4.86 5.59
CA LEU A 68 19.16 -5.48 4.56
C LEU A 68 18.13 -4.51 3.96
N VAL A 69 17.50 -3.71 4.81
CA VAL A 69 16.55 -2.66 4.39
C VAL A 69 17.24 -1.61 3.53
N LEU A 70 18.43 -1.14 3.95
CA LEU A 70 19.21 -0.13 3.20
C LEU A 70 19.67 -0.67 1.84
N ALA A 71 20.19 -1.90 1.78
CA ALA A 71 20.61 -2.52 0.54
C ALA A 71 19.44 -2.66 -0.46
N LYS A 72 18.31 -3.23 -0.03
CA LYS A 72 17.11 -3.34 -0.88
C LYS A 72 16.62 -1.96 -1.36
N ARG A 73 16.65 -0.95 -0.48
CA ARG A 73 16.26 0.42 -0.83
C ARG A 73 17.17 1.01 -1.91
N ALA A 74 18.47 0.71 -1.89
CA ALA A 74 19.40 1.15 -2.93
C ALA A 74 19.01 0.56 -4.30
N TYR A 75 18.71 -0.75 -4.38
CA TYR A 75 18.21 -1.39 -5.60
C TYR A 75 16.90 -0.77 -6.09
N PHE A 76 15.96 -0.53 -5.17
CA PHE A 76 14.68 0.10 -5.51
C PHE A 76 14.87 1.50 -6.08
N ASN A 77 15.68 2.33 -5.43
CA ASN A 77 15.92 3.71 -5.86
C ASN A 77 16.57 3.76 -7.25
N ALA A 78 17.58 2.93 -7.49
CA ALA A 78 18.23 2.85 -8.80
C ALA A 78 17.26 2.42 -9.91
N ALA A 79 16.43 1.42 -9.63
CA ALA A 79 15.40 0.97 -10.57
C ALA A 79 14.32 2.03 -10.79
N PHE A 80 13.85 2.68 -9.73
CA PHE A 80 12.84 3.75 -9.78
C PHE A 80 13.31 4.94 -10.62
N ASP A 81 14.56 5.35 -10.44
CA ASP A 81 15.14 6.50 -11.17
C ASP A 81 15.35 6.20 -12.65
N SER A 82 15.68 4.95 -12.98
CA SER A 82 15.92 4.52 -14.36
C SER A 82 14.64 4.13 -15.11
N LYS A 83 13.46 4.13 -14.45
CA LYS A 83 12.18 3.72 -15.02
C LYS A 83 11.30 4.93 -15.39
N PRO A 84 11.44 5.47 -16.63
CA PRO A 84 10.64 6.63 -17.06
C PRO A 84 9.16 6.27 -17.24
N ASP A 85 8.86 5.01 -17.46
CA ASP A 85 7.54 4.43 -17.72
C ASP A 85 6.80 3.95 -16.45
N LEU A 86 7.17 4.46 -15.27
CA LEU A 86 6.37 4.28 -14.07
C LEU A 86 5.15 5.20 -14.14
N TYR A 87 3.95 4.63 -14.02
CA TYR A 87 2.68 5.37 -14.13
C TYR A 87 1.86 5.25 -12.85
N LEU A 88 0.93 6.21 -12.70
CA LEU A 88 -0.24 5.99 -11.84
C LEU A 88 -1.12 4.91 -12.48
N LEU A 89 -1.78 4.12 -11.65
CA LEU A 89 -2.74 3.13 -12.14
C LEU A 89 -3.90 3.81 -12.87
N ASP A 90 -4.40 3.15 -13.91
CA ASP A 90 -5.40 3.75 -14.80
C ASP A 90 -6.66 4.15 -14.05
N GLY A 91 -7.07 5.40 -14.22
CA GLY A 91 -8.25 6.00 -13.60
C GLY A 91 -8.09 6.44 -12.14
N VAL A 92 -6.98 6.09 -11.44
CA VAL A 92 -6.82 6.44 -10.02
C VAL A 92 -6.71 7.94 -9.79
N LEU A 93 -5.99 8.66 -10.66
CA LEU A 93 -5.85 10.12 -10.52
C LEU A 93 -7.20 10.83 -10.71
N ASP A 94 -8.00 10.38 -11.69
CA ASP A 94 -9.34 10.91 -11.91
C ASP A 94 -10.26 10.67 -10.70
N LEU A 95 -10.20 9.47 -10.09
CA LEU A 95 -10.92 9.17 -8.86
C LEU A 95 -10.47 10.07 -7.70
N ILE A 96 -9.15 10.18 -7.46
CA ILE A 96 -8.57 11.04 -6.41
C ILE A 96 -9.07 12.49 -6.56
N GLN A 97 -8.97 13.05 -7.77
CA GLN A 97 -9.41 14.41 -8.05
C GLN A 97 -10.91 14.62 -7.82
N LYS A 98 -11.73 13.68 -8.31
CA LYS A 98 -13.18 13.73 -8.12
C LYS A 98 -13.60 13.60 -6.66
N LEU A 99 -12.97 12.70 -5.91
CA LEU A 99 -13.24 12.57 -4.47
C LEU A 99 -12.87 13.85 -3.72
N HIS A 100 -11.69 14.40 -3.98
CA HIS A 100 -11.24 15.65 -3.38
C HIS A 100 -12.20 16.81 -3.71
N GLN A 101 -12.61 16.97 -4.97
CA GLN A 101 -13.57 18.00 -5.41
C GLN A 101 -14.95 17.84 -4.77
N ASN A 102 -15.34 16.62 -4.42
CA ASN A 102 -16.62 16.34 -3.73
C ASN A 102 -16.52 16.38 -2.20
N GLY A 103 -15.41 16.89 -1.66
CA GLY A 103 -15.23 17.17 -0.23
C GLY A 103 -14.86 15.95 0.62
N PHE A 104 -14.45 14.83 0.01
CA PHE A 104 -13.88 13.72 0.77
C PHE A 104 -12.50 14.10 1.29
N GLN A 105 -12.21 13.68 2.51
CA GLN A 105 -10.87 13.71 3.04
C GLN A 105 -10.09 12.48 2.51
N LEU A 106 -8.93 12.72 1.89
CA LEU A 106 -8.09 11.65 1.38
C LEU A 106 -6.84 11.50 2.26
N ILE A 107 -6.52 10.28 2.61
CA ILE A 107 -5.34 9.94 3.43
C ILE A 107 -4.59 8.82 2.75
N LEU A 108 -3.26 8.94 2.74
CA LEU A 108 -2.38 7.84 2.36
C LEU A 108 -2.02 7.00 3.59
N ALA A 109 -2.07 5.67 3.46
CA ALA A 109 -1.61 4.72 4.47
C ALA A 109 -0.80 3.59 3.82
N SER A 110 0.49 3.85 3.58
CA SER A 110 1.39 2.96 2.85
C SER A 110 2.41 2.31 3.76
N SER A 111 2.73 1.03 3.50
CA SER A 111 3.85 0.31 4.15
C SER A 111 5.23 0.79 3.69
N SER A 112 5.30 1.63 2.68
CA SER A 112 6.53 2.21 2.15
C SER A 112 7.15 3.23 3.08
N ALA A 113 8.47 3.39 2.96
CA ALA A 113 9.25 4.38 3.69
C ALA A 113 8.87 5.82 3.27
N LYS A 114 8.93 6.77 4.20
CA LYS A 114 8.62 8.19 3.94
C LYS A 114 9.36 8.73 2.72
N VAL A 115 10.65 8.43 2.59
CA VAL A 115 11.46 8.85 1.45
C VAL A 115 10.94 8.31 0.12
N THR A 116 10.39 7.09 0.11
CA THR A 116 9.78 6.49 -1.10
C THR A 116 8.45 7.16 -1.42
N ILE A 117 7.63 7.39 -0.39
CA ILE A 117 6.36 8.12 -0.53
C ILE A 117 6.62 9.53 -1.08
N ASP A 118 7.57 10.27 -0.51
CA ASP A 118 7.92 11.63 -0.97
C ASP A 118 8.35 11.65 -2.44
N ARG A 119 9.13 10.67 -2.88
CA ARG A 119 9.57 10.57 -4.29
C ARG A 119 8.38 10.38 -5.23
N ILE A 120 7.45 9.48 -4.87
CA ILE A 120 6.25 9.19 -5.67
C ILE A 120 5.31 10.40 -5.68
N PHE A 121 5.02 10.96 -4.51
CA PHE A 121 4.11 12.10 -4.37
C PHE A 121 4.61 13.35 -5.10
N ASN A 122 5.92 13.62 -5.05
CA ASN A 122 6.53 14.71 -5.81
C ASN A 122 6.49 14.44 -7.32
N ARG A 123 6.82 13.20 -7.75
CA ARG A 123 6.83 12.84 -9.18
C ARG A 123 5.46 13.03 -9.85
N PHE A 124 4.39 12.68 -9.14
CA PHE A 124 3.03 12.69 -9.66
C PHE A 124 2.17 13.85 -9.18
N GLY A 125 2.71 14.77 -8.37
CA GLY A 125 1.99 15.95 -7.88
C GLY A 125 0.80 15.63 -6.99
N LEU A 126 0.90 14.61 -6.11
CA LEU A 126 -0.23 14.10 -5.34
C LEU A 126 -0.51 14.86 -4.04
N TYR A 127 0.47 15.58 -3.51
CA TYR A 127 0.34 16.28 -2.22
C TYR A 127 -0.90 17.16 -2.09
N PRO A 128 -1.37 17.91 -3.12
CA PRO A 128 -2.54 18.77 -2.97
C PRO A 128 -3.84 18.05 -2.64
N TYR A 129 -3.92 16.75 -2.90
CA TYR A 129 -5.16 15.98 -2.72
C TYR A 129 -5.25 15.28 -1.36
N PHE A 130 -4.12 15.03 -0.69
CA PHE A 130 -4.07 14.24 0.53
C PHE A 130 -3.88 15.12 1.76
N SER A 131 -4.78 15.01 2.73
CA SER A 131 -4.71 15.77 3.97
C SER A 131 -3.66 15.24 4.94
N HIS A 132 -3.42 13.91 4.93
CA HIS A 132 -2.43 13.25 5.77
C HIS A 132 -1.76 12.09 5.02
N ILE A 133 -0.53 11.81 5.44
CA ILE A 133 0.29 10.70 4.93
C ILE A 133 0.77 9.90 6.13
N VAL A 134 0.47 8.60 6.13
CA VAL A 134 0.87 7.65 7.17
C VAL A 134 1.81 6.62 6.55
N SER A 135 3.03 6.57 7.07
CA SER A 135 4.05 5.61 6.64
C SER A 135 4.16 4.43 7.60
N GLY A 136 4.28 3.23 7.05
CA GLY A 136 4.53 2.02 7.83
C GLY A 136 5.83 2.03 8.63
N GLU A 137 6.78 2.93 8.30
CA GLU A 137 8.02 3.11 9.10
C GLU A 137 7.75 3.57 10.54
N ASP A 138 6.61 4.22 10.78
CA ASP A 138 6.27 4.76 12.10
C ASP A 138 5.70 3.67 13.05
N PHE A 139 5.52 2.45 12.57
CA PHE A 139 4.90 1.38 13.33
C PHE A 139 5.83 0.19 13.54
N PRO A 140 5.83 -0.41 14.75
CA PRO A 140 6.63 -1.60 15.03
C PRO A 140 6.12 -2.84 14.28
N LYS A 141 4.82 -2.88 13.94
CA LYS A 141 4.19 -3.98 13.20
C LYS A 141 3.52 -3.43 11.95
N SER A 142 3.83 -4.04 10.80
CA SER A 142 3.19 -3.73 9.53
C SER A 142 1.83 -4.45 9.36
N LYS A 143 1.12 -4.17 8.28
CA LYS A 143 -0.03 -4.94 7.82
C LYS A 143 0.31 -6.45 7.87
N PRO A 144 -0.56 -7.32 8.37
CA PRO A 144 -1.98 -7.12 8.63
C PRO A 144 -2.35 -6.51 10.00
N HIS A 145 -1.39 -5.95 10.75
CA HIS A 145 -1.70 -5.24 11.99
C HIS A 145 -2.46 -3.93 11.65
N PRO A 146 -3.58 -3.61 12.34
CA PRO A 146 -4.47 -2.51 11.97
C PRO A 146 -3.92 -1.11 12.25
N ALA A 147 -2.81 -0.97 12.97
CA ALA A 147 -2.32 0.28 13.52
C ALA A 147 -2.21 1.42 12.50
N ILE A 148 -1.78 1.13 11.26
CA ILE A 148 -1.63 2.13 10.21
C ILE A 148 -2.97 2.76 9.80
N PHE A 149 -4.03 1.95 9.69
CA PHE A 149 -5.37 2.42 9.35
C PHE A 149 -6.06 3.09 10.52
N GLN A 150 -5.85 2.58 11.75
CA GLN A 150 -6.33 3.23 12.97
C GLN A 150 -5.72 4.63 13.13
N GLU A 151 -4.43 4.79 12.83
CA GLU A 151 -3.76 6.10 12.85
C GLU A 151 -4.30 7.01 11.74
N ALA A 152 -4.55 6.48 10.53
CA ALA A 152 -5.17 7.25 9.45
C ALA A 152 -6.55 7.78 9.86
N ALA A 153 -7.41 6.95 10.48
CA ALA A 153 -8.69 7.39 11.01
C ALA A 153 -8.54 8.44 12.12
N ARG A 154 -7.60 8.24 13.05
CA ARG A 154 -7.31 9.20 14.12
C ARG A 154 -6.91 10.57 13.57
N LEU A 155 -6.05 10.60 12.56
CA LEU A 155 -5.60 11.85 11.91
C LEU A 155 -6.73 12.52 11.13
N SER A 156 -7.62 11.74 10.52
CA SER A 156 -8.80 12.29 9.83
C SER A 156 -9.81 12.94 10.77
N GLN A 157 -9.78 12.59 12.05
CA GLN A 157 -10.82 12.94 13.02
C GLN A 157 -12.21 12.43 12.60
N THR A 158 -12.25 11.41 11.75
CA THR A 158 -13.47 10.78 11.25
C THR A 158 -13.71 9.46 11.98
N PRO A 159 -14.92 9.18 12.46
CA PRO A 159 -15.25 7.87 13.02
C PRO A 159 -14.95 6.75 12.03
N VAL A 160 -14.46 5.60 12.54
CA VAL A 160 -14.01 4.46 11.71
C VAL A 160 -15.08 4.00 10.72
N GLU A 161 -16.35 4.00 11.14
CA GLU A 161 -17.52 3.65 10.32
C GLU A 161 -17.80 4.64 9.18
N HIS A 162 -17.10 5.76 9.15
CA HIS A 162 -17.17 6.75 8.07
C HIS A 162 -15.88 6.80 7.22
N CYS A 163 -14.97 5.85 7.48
CA CYS A 163 -13.73 5.66 6.73
C CYS A 163 -13.83 4.41 5.86
N ILE A 164 -13.29 4.46 4.66
CA ILE A 164 -13.07 3.28 3.81
C ILE A 164 -11.60 3.19 3.43
N VAL A 165 -11.18 1.97 3.12
CA VAL A 165 -9.82 1.68 2.63
C VAL A 165 -9.90 1.14 1.21
N ILE A 166 -8.97 1.55 0.34
CA ILE A 166 -8.73 0.94 -0.97
C ILE A 166 -7.35 0.29 -0.93
N GLU A 167 -7.29 -1.02 -1.19
CA GLU A 167 -6.13 -1.88 -0.97
C GLU A 167 -6.07 -3.01 -2.00
N ASP A 168 -4.85 -3.44 -2.37
CA ASP A 168 -4.64 -4.51 -3.35
C ASP A 168 -4.04 -5.79 -2.77
N SER A 169 -3.61 -5.77 -1.50
CA SER A 169 -2.92 -6.89 -0.86
C SER A 169 -3.76 -7.60 0.21
N THR A 170 -3.57 -8.92 0.33
CA THR A 170 -4.17 -9.72 1.41
C THR A 170 -3.89 -9.13 2.79
N ASN A 171 -2.62 -8.76 3.04
CA ASN A 171 -2.23 -8.20 4.35
C ASN A 171 -2.90 -6.84 4.62
N GLY A 172 -3.06 -6.02 3.60
CA GLY A 172 -3.71 -4.73 3.74
C GLY A 172 -5.22 -4.84 3.96
N ILE A 173 -5.88 -5.72 3.21
CA ILE A 173 -7.31 -6.01 3.40
C ILE A 173 -7.55 -6.51 4.83
N LEU A 174 -6.75 -7.47 5.31
CA LEU A 174 -6.86 -7.97 6.69
C LEU A 174 -6.62 -6.86 7.72
N ALA A 175 -5.67 -5.95 7.47
CA ALA A 175 -5.42 -4.80 8.35
C ALA A 175 -6.61 -3.83 8.39
N ALA A 176 -7.24 -3.54 7.25
CA ALA A 176 -8.43 -2.69 7.16
C ALA A 176 -9.61 -3.30 7.91
N LYS A 177 -9.84 -4.60 7.72
CA LYS A 177 -10.90 -5.32 8.44
C LYS A 177 -10.64 -5.39 9.94
N ALA A 178 -9.39 -5.63 10.35
CA ALA A 178 -9.00 -5.59 11.76
C ALA A 178 -9.11 -4.18 12.38
N ALA A 179 -9.04 -3.12 11.57
CA ALA A 179 -9.32 -1.74 12.00
C ALA A 179 -10.82 -1.43 12.07
N GLY A 180 -11.70 -2.33 11.65
CA GLY A 180 -13.16 -2.14 11.62
C GLY A 180 -13.64 -1.29 10.45
N MET A 181 -12.86 -1.18 9.38
CA MET A 181 -13.18 -0.37 8.21
C MET A 181 -13.78 -1.18 7.07
N TYR A 182 -14.61 -0.52 6.26
CA TYR A 182 -15.00 -1.04 4.96
C TYR A 182 -13.78 -1.04 4.03
N CYS A 183 -13.53 -2.17 3.38
CA CYS A 183 -12.38 -2.34 2.51
C CYS A 183 -12.82 -2.66 1.08
N ILE A 184 -12.37 -1.83 0.14
CA ILE A 184 -12.46 -2.09 -1.29
C ILE A 184 -11.15 -2.73 -1.72
N GLY A 185 -11.20 -4.00 -2.13
CA GLY A 185 -10.08 -4.70 -2.74
C GLY A 185 -9.92 -4.26 -4.20
N TYR A 186 -8.73 -3.83 -4.58
CA TYR A 186 -8.40 -3.57 -5.98
C TYR A 186 -7.64 -4.76 -6.55
N ASP A 187 -8.28 -5.50 -7.48
CA ASP A 187 -7.67 -6.65 -8.16
C ASP A 187 -6.68 -6.17 -9.21
N SER A 188 -5.50 -5.80 -8.75
CA SER A 188 -4.42 -5.28 -9.59
C SER A 188 -3.79 -6.40 -10.43
N VAL A 189 -3.50 -6.09 -11.69
CA VAL A 189 -2.83 -7.02 -12.63
C VAL A 189 -1.48 -7.53 -12.08
N ASN A 190 -0.79 -6.73 -11.28
CA ASN A 190 0.51 -7.04 -10.71
C ASN A 190 0.47 -7.60 -9.29
N SER A 191 -0.67 -7.55 -8.61
CA SER A 191 -0.88 -8.10 -7.25
C SER A 191 -1.39 -9.54 -7.31
N LYS A 192 -0.66 -10.40 -8.01
CA LYS A 192 -1.03 -11.82 -8.18
C LYS A 192 -0.93 -12.59 -6.87
N LEU A 193 -1.75 -13.64 -6.74
CA LEU A 193 -1.81 -14.52 -5.57
C LEU A 193 -2.26 -13.82 -4.27
N GLN A 194 -2.96 -12.69 -4.38
CA GLN A 194 -3.61 -12.05 -3.24
C GLN A 194 -5.02 -12.62 -3.02
N ASP A 195 -5.43 -12.69 -1.77
CA ASP A 195 -6.76 -13.16 -1.36
C ASP A 195 -7.65 -11.96 -1.02
N TYR A 196 -8.67 -11.74 -1.83
CA TYR A 196 -9.65 -10.66 -1.67
C TYR A 196 -10.92 -11.09 -0.92
N SER A 197 -10.99 -12.32 -0.41
CA SER A 197 -12.21 -12.89 0.20
C SER A 197 -12.71 -12.12 1.42
N GLN A 198 -11.84 -11.35 2.08
CA GLN A 198 -12.18 -10.54 3.24
C GLN A 198 -12.51 -9.07 2.87
N ALA A 199 -12.35 -8.66 1.61
CA ALA A 199 -12.79 -7.35 1.17
C ALA A 199 -14.32 -7.27 1.13
N ASP A 200 -14.89 -6.13 1.45
CA ASP A 200 -16.34 -5.91 1.39
C ASP A 200 -16.83 -5.75 -0.05
N GLN A 201 -15.94 -5.25 -0.91
CA GLN A 201 -16.14 -5.12 -2.36
C GLN A 201 -14.80 -5.34 -3.06
N VAL A 202 -14.84 -5.92 -4.26
CA VAL A 202 -13.65 -6.03 -5.13
C VAL A 202 -13.95 -5.31 -6.43
N ILE A 203 -12.98 -4.52 -6.89
CA ILE A 203 -13.01 -3.83 -8.19
C ILE A 203 -11.79 -4.22 -9.02
N ALA A 204 -11.93 -4.24 -10.34
CA ALA A 204 -10.84 -4.43 -11.28
C ALA A 204 -10.40 -3.09 -11.93
N HIS A 205 -11.27 -2.08 -11.90
CA HIS A 205 -11.00 -0.77 -12.49
C HIS A 205 -11.51 0.36 -11.60
N PHE A 206 -10.76 1.45 -11.48
CA PHE A 206 -11.17 2.62 -10.69
C PHE A 206 -12.41 3.32 -11.26
N SER A 207 -12.75 3.09 -12.54
CA SER A 207 -13.99 3.58 -13.14
C SER A 207 -15.27 2.98 -12.52
N GLU A 208 -15.15 1.89 -11.77
CA GLU A 208 -16.26 1.29 -11.00
C GLU A 208 -16.62 2.11 -9.76
N LEU A 209 -15.76 3.06 -9.35
CA LEU A 209 -15.94 3.94 -8.21
C LEU A 209 -16.19 5.38 -8.66
N ASN A 210 -17.03 6.06 -7.90
CA ASN A 210 -17.19 7.51 -7.98
C ASN A 210 -17.67 8.06 -6.63
N ALA A 211 -17.71 9.38 -6.51
CA ALA A 211 -18.10 10.05 -5.26
C ALA A 211 -19.49 9.65 -4.75
N SER A 212 -20.48 9.44 -5.66
CA SER A 212 -21.83 9.04 -5.26
C SER A 212 -21.86 7.60 -4.74
N ILE A 213 -21.24 6.67 -5.45
CA ILE A 213 -21.13 5.26 -5.02
C ILE A 213 -20.48 5.18 -3.65
N ILE A 214 -19.31 5.82 -3.47
CA ILE A 214 -18.57 5.77 -2.20
C ILE A 214 -19.40 6.39 -1.05
N LYS A 215 -20.11 7.49 -1.31
CA LYS A 215 -20.91 8.17 -0.30
C LYS A 215 -22.05 7.30 0.23
N GLU A 216 -22.61 6.41 -0.60
CA GLU A 216 -23.74 5.53 -0.29
C GLU A 216 -23.33 4.19 0.30
N LEU A 217 -22.03 3.87 0.38
CA LEU A 217 -21.57 2.62 0.98
C LEU A 217 -22.05 2.53 2.43
N LYS A 218 -22.63 1.37 2.74
CA LYS A 218 -23.06 1.03 4.10
C LYS A 218 -21.95 0.26 4.78
N VAL A 219 -21.30 0.89 5.73
CA VAL A 219 -20.40 0.20 6.67
C VAL A 219 -21.29 -0.49 7.70
N ILE A 220 -21.26 -1.82 7.70
CA ILE A 220 -22.02 -2.67 8.63
C ILE A 220 -21.17 -2.99 9.83
#